data_85eb37df1a5834320ae505dd1b86d68e
#
_entry.id   85eb37df1a5834320ae505dd1b86d68e
#
_cell.length_a   1.000
_cell.length_b   1.000
_cell.length_c   1.000
_cell.angle_alpha   90.00
_cell.angle_beta   90.00
_cell.angle_gamma   90.00
#
_symmetry.space_group_name_H-M   'P 1'
#
loop_
_entity.id
_entity.type
_entity.pdbx_description
1 polymer ?
#
loop_
_entity_poly.entity_id
_entity_poly.type
_entity_poly.pdbx_seq_one_letter_code
_entity_poly.pdbx_strand_id
1 'polypeptide(L)'
;MSDHGARFGDLSELSDSFLEERLPMLHVYLPPWFRDTYPKYAEALQLNRNRLSSNYDLHNTLRHILRLNASTPEQLPLMATCPGSQSLLHPLPVERSCQDACIGEHWCTCNEFINQALDGDIYLLGKQIVYHINRWMVLNGFNKFCQRILLQDMENAEKKVLFEENGKETIYGNIGTYRLRFRTHPAGGKFQTTLRFNRDLKTIENLFVPDISRLNSYKNSSQCVNNKIAKKFCFCYPKGTLNAFMVDWKNMKLTTLHAF
;
A
#
# COMPACT_ATOMS: atom_id res chain seq x y z
N MET A 1 -12.70 -8.47 -14.73
CA MET A 1 -11.45 -8.21 -13.96
C MET A 1 -11.33 -6.71 -13.73
N SER A 2 -11.01 -6.30 -12.50
CA SER A 2 -10.64 -4.92 -12.16
C SER A 2 -9.19 -4.90 -11.66
N ASP A 3 -8.54 -3.74 -11.73
CA ASP A 3 -7.20 -3.52 -11.18
C ASP A 3 -7.24 -3.16 -9.69
N HIS A 4 -8.28 -2.45 -9.25
CA HIS A 4 -8.60 -2.12 -7.87
C HIS A 4 -10.06 -1.65 -7.74
N GLY A 5 -10.54 -1.45 -6.53
CA GLY A 5 -11.84 -0.87 -6.25
C GLY A 5 -11.84 0.66 -6.18
N ALA A 6 -12.91 1.24 -5.66
CA ALA A 6 -13.07 2.69 -5.55
C ALA A 6 -12.07 3.29 -4.57
N ARG A 7 -11.33 4.34 -5.00
CA ARG A 7 -10.35 5.08 -4.17
C ARG A 7 -10.85 6.44 -3.71
N PHE A 8 -11.88 6.97 -4.36
CA PHE A 8 -12.40 8.32 -4.12
C PHE A 8 -13.92 8.31 -4.12
N GLY A 9 -14.50 9.32 -3.50
CA GLY A 9 -15.95 9.48 -3.39
C GLY A 9 -16.51 8.86 -2.11
N ASP A 10 -17.83 8.82 -2.01
CA ASP A 10 -18.57 8.46 -0.78
C ASP A 10 -18.27 7.02 -0.32
N LEU A 11 -18.01 6.11 -1.26
CA LEU A 11 -17.64 4.73 -0.93
C LEU A 11 -16.32 4.62 -0.15
N SER A 12 -15.43 5.60 -0.27
CA SER A 12 -14.16 5.61 0.48
C SER A 12 -14.32 5.93 1.97
N GLU A 13 -15.50 6.36 2.39
CA GLU A 13 -15.83 6.70 3.78
C GLU A 13 -16.51 5.52 4.52
N LEU A 14 -16.88 4.46 3.81
CA LEU A 14 -17.44 3.25 4.40
C LEU A 14 -16.39 2.48 5.22
N SER A 15 -16.84 1.74 6.22
CA SER A 15 -15.98 0.95 7.11
C SER A 15 -15.15 -0.11 6.38
N ASP A 16 -15.67 -0.67 5.30
CA ASP A 16 -15.08 -1.70 4.46
C ASP A 16 -14.32 -1.15 3.23
N SER A 17 -14.27 0.17 3.07
CA SER A 17 -13.61 0.84 1.94
C SER A 17 -12.16 0.40 1.74
N PHE A 18 -11.47 0.03 2.82
CA PHE A 18 -10.11 -0.50 2.77
C PHE A 18 -10.05 -1.84 2.01
N LEU A 19 -11.02 -2.72 2.23
CA LEU A 19 -11.12 -4.02 1.54
C LEU A 19 -11.57 -3.81 0.09
N GLU A 20 -12.60 -2.99 -0.12
CA GLU A 20 -13.12 -2.66 -1.45
C GLU A 20 -12.02 -2.14 -2.40
N GLU A 21 -11.14 -1.27 -1.91
CA GLU A 21 -10.02 -0.77 -2.72
C GLU A 21 -9.02 -1.88 -3.10
N ARG A 22 -8.78 -2.86 -2.20
CA ARG A 22 -7.64 -3.79 -2.26
C ARG A 22 -8.00 -5.21 -2.69
N LEU A 23 -9.28 -5.53 -2.79
CA LEU A 23 -9.76 -6.83 -3.26
C LEU A 23 -10.37 -6.68 -4.64
N PRO A 24 -9.55 -6.63 -5.72
CA PRO A 24 -10.05 -6.47 -7.07
C PRO A 24 -10.86 -7.69 -7.51
N MET A 25 -11.95 -7.44 -8.22
CA MET A 25 -12.80 -8.48 -8.76
C MET A 25 -12.10 -9.27 -9.88
N LEU A 26 -12.08 -10.60 -9.77
CA LEU A 26 -11.60 -11.52 -10.80
C LEU A 26 -12.64 -12.60 -11.06
N HIS A 27 -13.25 -12.59 -12.24
CA HIS A 27 -14.11 -13.67 -12.72
C HIS A 27 -13.40 -14.44 -13.84
N VAL A 28 -13.37 -15.75 -13.71
CA VAL A 28 -12.78 -16.66 -14.71
C VAL A 28 -13.89 -17.58 -15.23
N TYR A 29 -14.10 -17.55 -16.53
CA TYR A 29 -14.97 -18.51 -17.23
C TYR A 29 -14.12 -19.52 -17.97
N LEU A 30 -14.38 -20.81 -17.73
CA LEU A 30 -13.78 -21.91 -18.48
C LEU A 30 -14.83 -22.53 -19.40
N PRO A 31 -14.59 -22.58 -20.72
CA PRO A 31 -15.52 -23.25 -21.64
C PRO A 31 -15.58 -24.75 -21.34
N PRO A 32 -16.70 -25.45 -21.71
CA PRO A 32 -16.87 -26.89 -21.45
C PRO A 32 -15.69 -27.72 -21.91
N TRP A 33 -15.27 -27.55 -23.17
CA TRP A 33 -14.14 -28.30 -23.76
C TRP A 33 -12.86 -28.16 -22.90
N PHE A 34 -12.58 -26.99 -22.30
CA PHE A 34 -11.39 -26.82 -21.47
C PHE A 34 -11.52 -27.63 -20.17
N ARG A 35 -12.68 -27.59 -19.53
CA ARG A 35 -12.95 -28.37 -18.32
C ARG A 35 -12.85 -29.85 -18.53
N ASP A 36 -13.30 -30.32 -19.69
CA ASP A 36 -13.26 -31.77 -20.09
C ASP A 36 -11.82 -32.21 -20.41
N THR A 37 -11.04 -31.35 -21.07
CA THR A 37 -9.64 -31.61 -21.42
C THR A 37 -8.69 -31.48 -20.23
N TYR A 38 -8.92 -30.51 -19.35
CA TYR A 38 -8.06 -30.18 -18.22
C TYR A 38 -8.82 -30.13 -16.88
N PRO A 39 -9.44 -31.25 -16.44
CA PRO A 39 -10.30 -31.24 -15.24
C PRO A 39 -9.56 -30.84 -13.98
N LYS A 40 -8.29 -31.20 -13.82
CA LYS A 40 -7.45 -30.81 -12.67
C LYS A 40 -7.23 -29.30 -12.57
N TYR A 41 -7.15 -28.60 -13.69
CA TYR A 41 -7.03 -27.13 -13.70
C TYR A 41 -8.34 -26.46 -13.33
N ALA A 42 -9.47 -27.01 -13.75
CA ALA A 42 -10.78 -26.52 -13.35
C ALA A 42 -11.01 -26.71 -11.85
N GLU A 43 -10.63 -27.86 -11.29
CA GLU A 43 -10.67 -28.14 -9.86
C GLU A 43 -9.76 -27.17 -9.06
N ALA A 44 -8.52 -26.96 -9.51
CA ALA A 44 -7.60 -26.03 -8.88
C ALA A 44 -8.18 -24.61 -8.80
N LEU A 45 -8.80 -24.10 -9.87
CA LEU A 45 -9.46 -22.79 -9.86
C LEU A 45 -10.62 -22.71 -8.86
N GLN A 46 -11.38 -23.80 -8.69
CA GLN A 46 -12.44 -23.87 -7.68
C GLN A 46 -11.86 -23.83 -6.26
N LEU A 47 -10.78 -24.57 -5.99
CA LEU A 47 -10.07 -24.55 -4.70
C LEU A 47 -9.50 -23.15 -4.39
N ASN A 48 -8.90 -22.52 -5.39
CA ASN A 48 -8.25 -21.21 -5.25
C ASN A 48 -9.22 -20.06 -5.02
N ARG A 49 -10.52 -20.25 -5.22
CA ARG A 49 -11.55 -19.25 -4.97
C ARG A 49 -11.49 -18.68 -3.54
N ASN A 50 -11.07 -19.51 -2.58
CA ASN A 50 -10.95 -19.16 -1.15
C ASN A 50 -9.49 -19.17 -0.69
N ARG A 51 -8.53 -18.92 -1.60
CA ARG A 51 -7.10 -18.87 -1.30
C ARG A 51 -6.55 -17.49 -1.58
N LEU A 52 -5.53 -17.12 -0.82
CA LEU A 52 -4.84 -15.86 -1.06
C LEU A 52 -4.12 -15.89 -2.41
N SER A 53 -4.50 -15.01 -3.30
CA SER A 53 -3.88 -14.84 -4.62
C SER A 53 -3.50 -13.38 -4.86
N SER A 54 -2.61 -13.16 -5.81
CA SER A 54 -2.16 -11.83 -6.20
C SER A 54 -2.16 -11.65 -7.72
N ASN A 55 -1.95 -10.44 -8.18
CA ASN A 55 -1.81 -10.15 -9.61
C ASN A 55 -0.62 -10.88 -10.26
N TYR A 56 0.39 -11.27 -9.46
CA TYR A 56 1.52 -12.08 -9.94
C TYR A 56 1.06 -13.49 -10.28
N ASP A 57 0.13 -14.08 -9.52
CA ASP A 57 -0.44 -15.40 -9.82
C ASP A 57 -1.30 -15.35 -11.08
N LEU A 58 -2.10 -14.29 -11.23
CA LEU A 58 -2.85 -14.09 -12.48
C LEU A 58 -1.90 -13.96 -13.69
N HIS A 59 -0.82 -13.22 -13.57
CA HIS A 59 0.19 -13.10 -14.62
C HIS A 59 0.80 -14.47 -14.96
N ASN A 60 1.17 -15.27 -13.95
CA ASN A 60 1.67 -16.63 -14.17
C ASN A 60 0.62 -17.55 -14.78
N THR A 61 -0.66 -17.37 -14.43
CA THR A 61 -1.76 -18.13 -15.05
C THR A 61 -1.86 -17.86 -16.55
N LEU A 62 -1.79 -16.59 -16.94
CA LEU A 62 -1.80 -16.21 -18.37
C LEU A 62 -0.59 -16.80 -19.12
N ARG A 63 0.60 -16.76 -18.51
CA ARG A 63 1.80 -17.38 -19.09
C ARG A 63 1.67 -18.89 -19.20
N HIS A 64 1.02 -19.55 -18.23
CA HIS A 64 0.75 -20.98 -18.24
C HIS A 64 -0.20 -21.34 -19.38
N ILE A 65 -1.31 -20.62 -19.54
CA ILE A 65 -2.29 -20.84 -20.63
C ILE A 65 -1.62 -20.78 -22.00
N LEU A 66 -0.72 -19.83 -22.22
CA LEU A 66 0.01 -19.69 -23.48
C LEU A 66 0.96 -20.86 -23.78
N ARG A 67 1.23 -21.72 -22.80
CA ARG A 67 2.15 -22.87 -22.91
C ARG A 67 1.48 -24.24 -22.80
N LEU A 68 0.16 -24.28 -22.67
CA LEU A 68 -0.59 -25.55 -22.51
C LEU A 68 -0.34 -26.57 -23.62
N ASN A 69 0.04 -26.12 -24.81
CA ASN A 69 0.32 -26.98 -25.97
C ASN A 69 1.82 -27.18 -26.21
N ALA A 70 2.70 -26.72 -25.31
CA ALA A 70 4.13 -26.94 -25.49
C ALA A 70 4.51 -28.41 -25.19
N SER A 71 5.39 -28.98 -26.02
CA SER A 71 5.82 -30.38 -25.95
C SER A 71 6.64 -30.72 -24.68
N THR A 72 6.96 -29.75 -23.86
CA THR A 72 7.71 -29.91 -22.60
C THR A 72 6.84 -29.65 -21.41
N PRO A 73 6.83 -30.56 -20.41
CA PRO A 73 6.12 -30.31 -19.15
C PRO A 73 6.65 -29.05 -18.44
N GLU A 74 5.77 -28.36 -17.95
CA GLU A 74 5.74 -26.96 -17.58
C GLU A 74 6.39 -26.65 -16.26
N GLN A 75 7.63 -26.35 -16.27
CA GLN A 75 8.17 -25.47 -15.24
C GLN A 75 8.09 -24.03 -15.76
N LEU A 76 7.08 -23.29 -15.30
CA LEU A 76 7.08 -21.84 -15.51
C LEU A 76 8.32 -21.26 -14.83
N PRO A 77 9.16 -20.48 -15.55
CA PRO A 77 10.31 -19.85 -14.92
C PRO A 77 9.82 -18.95 -13.80
N LEU A 78 10.47 -19.04 -12.63
CA LEU A 78 10.18 -18.19 -11.47
C LEU A 78 10.22 -16.71 -11.88
N MET A 79 9.29 -15.95 -11.36
CA MET A 79 9.33 -14.50 -11.53
C MET A 79 10.35 -13.90 -10.55
N ALA A 80 11.35 -13.20 -11.06
CA ALA A 80 12.35 -12.53 -10.22
C ALA A 80 11.70 -11.52 -9.24
N THR A 81 10.61 -10.87 -9.66
CA THR A 81 9.87 -9.90 -8.84
C THR A 81 8.96 -10.54 -7.80
N CYS A 82 8.57 -11.80 -7.98
CA CYS A 82 7.73 -12.56 -7.04
C CYS A 82 8.00 -14.06 -7.19
N PRO A 83 9.05 -14.59 -6.53
CA PRO A 83 9.39 -16.03 -6.62
C PRO A 83 8.29 -16.95 -6.09
N GLY A 84 7.46 -16.49 -5.13
CA GLY A 84 6.34 -17.26 -4.57
C GLY A 84 5.07 -17.27 -5.42
N SER A 85 5.06 -16.58 -6.58
CA SER A 85 3.89 -16.56 -7.46
C SER A 85 3.70 -17.88 -8.20
N GLN A 86 2.44 -18.31 -8.34
CA GLN A 86 2.06 -19.57 -8.98
C GLN A 86 0.95 -19.34 -9.99
N SER A 87 0.74 -20.32 -10.90
CA SER A 87 -0.44 -20.31 -11.74
C SER A 87 -1.67 -20.74 -10.94
N LEU A 88 -2.79 -20.04 -11.12
CA LEU A 88 -4.08 -20.41 -10.51
C LEU A 88 -4.65 -21.72 -11.06
N LEU A 89 -4.06 -22.29 -12.13
CA LEU A 89 -4.37 -23.62 -12.62
C LEU A 89 -3.76 -24.74 -11.76
N HIS A 90 -3.02 -24.39 -10.70
CA HIS A 90 -2.55 -25.30 -9.66
C HIS A 90 -3.07 -24.83 -8.29
N PRO A 91 -3.31 -25.77 -7.34
CA PRO A 91 -3.77 -25.40 -5.99
C PRO A 91 -2.75 -24.50 -5.29
N LEU A 92 -3.19 -23.34 -4.82
CA LEU A 92 -2.38 -22.47 -3.96
C LEU A 92 -2.32 -23.04 -2.55
N PRO A 93 -1.21 -22.84 -1.81
CA PRO A 93 -1.11 -23.27 -0.41
C PRO A 93 -2.17 -22.61 0.48
N VAL A 94 -2.68 -23.33 1.48
CA VAL A 94 -3.66 -22.82 2.45
C VAL A 94 -3.03 -21.77 3.34
N GLU A 95 -1.82 -22.05 3.81
CA GLU A 95 -1.06 -21.25 4.78
C GLU A 95 -0.32 -20.07 4.14
N ARG A 96 -0.66 -19.75 2.89
CA ARG A 96 0.03 -18.70 2.14
C ARG A 96 -0.18 -17.34 2.75
N SER A 97 0.91 -16.66 3.09
CA SER A 97 0.91 -15.30 3.63
C SER A 97 0.93 -14.23 2.52
N CYS A 98 0.64 -12.97 2.89
CA CYS A 98 0.82 -11.82 1.99
C CYS A 98 2.26 -11.72 1.47
N GLN A 99 3.26 -12.04 2.30
CA GLN A 99 4.66 -12.03 1.89
C GLN A 99 4.93 -13.05 0.81
N ASP A 100 4.40 -14.28 0.93
CA ASP A 100 4.55 -15.35 -0.09
C ASP A 100 3.86 -14.97 -1.40
N ALA A 101 2.76 -14.22 -1.33
CA ALA A 101 2.04 -13.69 -2.48
C ALA A 101 2.63 -12.37 -3.02
N CYS A 102 3.75 -11.90 -2.43
CA CYS A 102 4.42 -10.64 -2.75
C CYS A 102 3.51 -9.40 -2.62
N ILE A 103 2.58 -9.46 -1.69
CA ILE A 103 1.70 -8.35 -1.33
C ILE A 103 2.38 -7.57 -0.21
N GLY A 104 2.74 -6.31 -0.47
CA GLY A 104 3.34 -5.44 0.53
C GLY A 104 2.41 -5.19 1.73
N GLU A 105 2.98 -4.94 2.91
CA GLU A 105 2.24 -4.77 4.18
C GLU A 105 1.11 -3.74 4.08
N HIS A 106 1.33 -2.64 3.36
CA HIS A 106 0.32 -1.60 3.13
C HIS A 106 -0.90 -2.09 2.35
N TRP A 107 -0.73 -3.12 1.51
CA TRP A 107 -1.76 -3.66 0.62
C TRP A 107 -2.38 -4.95 1.14
N CYS A 108 -1.80 -5.54 2.20
CA CYS A 108 -2.26 -6.79 2.78
C CYS A 108 -3.60 -6.62 3.50
N THR A 109 -4.58 -7.46 3.13
CA THR A 109 -5.93 -7.47 3.70
C THR A 109 -6.14 -8.60 4.72
N CYS A 110 -5.13 -9.45 4.92
CA CYS A 110 -5.21 -10.62 5.83
C CYS A 110 -4.95 -10.26 7.29
N ASN A 111 -4.61 -9.00 7.60
CA ASN A 111 -4.26 -8.56 8.94
C ASN A 111 -5.44 -7.87 9.61
N GLU A 112 -5.68 -8.20 10.87
CA GLU A 112 -6.59 -7.45 11.72
C GLU A 112 -5.89 -6.23 12.31
N PHE A 113 -6.61 -5.13 12.43
CA PHE A 113 -6.14 -3.87 13.01
C PHE A 113 -7.15 -3.38 14.03
N ILE A 114 -6.66 -2.92 15.18
CA ILE A 114 -7.47 -2.32 16.23
C ILE A 114 -7.19 -0.82 16.35
N ASN A 115 -8.23 -0.05 16.60
CA ASN A 115 -8.11 1.40 16.78
C ASN A 115 -7.20 1.76 17.95
N GLN A 116 -6.41 2.79 17.77
CA GLN A 116 -5.53 3.37 18.76
C GLN A 116 -5.93 4.81 19.07
N ALA A 117 -5.71 5.23 20.31
CA ALA A 117 -5.88 6.62 20.68
C ALA A 117 -4.91 7.52 19.89
N LEU A 118 -5.37 8.70 19.49
CA LEU A 118 -4.56 9.73 18.85
C LEU A 118 -3.76 10.49 19.91
N ASP A 119 -2.78 9.82 20.49
CA ASP A 119 -1.90 10.36 21.53
C ASP A 119 -0.70 11.15 20.94
N GLY A 120 0.13 11.69 21.83
CA GLY A 120 1.32 12.46 21.44
C GLY A 120 2.30 11.68 20.57
N ASP A 121 2.42 10.35 20.77
CA ASP A 121 3.28 9.48 19.96
C ASP A 121 2.75 9.34 18.55
N ILE A 122 1.44 9.22 18.38
CA ILE A 122 0.80 9.13 17.06
C ILE A 122 0.95 10.47 16.32
N TYR A 123 0.82 11.61 16.99
CA TYR A 123 1.08 12.91 16.37
C TYR A 123 2.56 13.10 16.00
N LEU A 124 3.49 12.64 16.86
CA LEU A 124 4.91 12.64 16.54
C LEU A 124 5.20 11.79 15.31
N LEU A 125 4.62 10.61 15.24
CA LEU A 125 4.73 9.70 14.11
C LEU A 125 4.20 10.35 12.82
N GLY A 126 3.05 11.03 12.88
CA GLY A 126 2.50 11.80 11.76
C GLY A 126 3.47 12.88 11.25
N LYS A 127 4.14 13.61 12.16
CA LYS A 127 5.18 14.60 11.80
C LYS A 127 6.40 13.95 11.12
N GLN A 128 6.82 12.78 11.60
CA GLN A 128 7.93 12.05 11.00
C GLN A 128 7.56 11.56 9.59
N ILE A 129 6.36 11.03 9.37
CA ILE A 129 5.88 10.61 8.05
C ILE A 129 5.93 11.78 7.07
N VAL A 130 5.37 12.93 7.45
CA VAL A 130 5.37 14.14 6.62
C VAL A 130 6.79 14.61 6.33
N TYR A 131 7.70 14.52 7.30
CA TYR A 131 9.12 14.81 7.08
C TYR A 131 9.73 13.87 6.01
N HIS A 132 9.47 12.56 6.08
CA HIS A 132 9.95 11.61 5.09
C HIS A 132 9.39 11.88 3.68
N ILE A 133 8.11 12.24 3.58
CA ILE A 133 7.51 12.64 2.29
C ILE A 133 8.24 13.87 1.74
N ASN A 134 8.40 14.92 2.54
CA ASN A 134 9.09 16.13 2.12
C ASN A 134 10.55 15.85 1.71
N ARG A 135 11.27 15.03 2.49
CA ARG A 135 12.62 14.62 2.17
C ARG A 135 12.68 13.88 0.83
N TRP A 136 11.73 12.96 0.57
CA TRP A 136 11.62 12.26 -0.71
C TRP A 136 11.38 13.25 -1.86
N MET A 137 10.51 14.23 -1.68
CA MET A 137 10.26 15.29 -2.68
C MET A 137 11.52 16.09 -2.99
N VAL A 138 12.34 16.42 -1.99
CA VAL A 138 13.61 17.12 -2.17
C VAL A 138 14.61 16.27 -2.92
N LEU A 139 14.83 15.01 -2.49
CA LEU A 139 15.80 14.10 -3.08
C LEU A 139 15.51 13.81 -4.56
N ASN A 140 14.24 13.88 -4.97
CA ASN A 140 13.82 13.70 -6.35
C ASN A 140 13.63 15.03 -7.12
N GLY A 141 14.01 16.16 -6.55
CA GLY A 141 14.00 17.48 -7.21
C GLY A 141 12.62 18.11 -7.38
N PHE A 142 11.56 17.57 -6.78
CA PHE A 142 10.19 18.08 -6.91
C PHE A 142 9.91 19.30 -6.03
N ASN A 143 10.74 19.57 -5.04
CA ASN A 143 10.68 20.78 -4.22
C ASN A 143 10.78 22.09 -5.03
N LYS A 144 11.28 22.04 -6.26
CA LYS A 144 11.33 23.19 -7.19
C LYS A 144 9.95 23.60 -7.71
N PHE A 145 8.99 22.66 -7.71
CA PHE A 145 7.66 22.85 -8.30
C PHE A 145 6.55 22.80 -7.26
N CYS A 146 6.78 22.08 -6.16
CA CYS A 146 5.78 21.73 -5.18
C CYS A 146 6.07 22.38 -3.83
N GLN A 147 5.02 22.87 -3.17
CA GLN A 147 5.09 23.39 -1.83
C GLN A 147 5.42 22.30 -0.82
N ARG A 148 6.08 22.66 0.26
CA ARG A 148 6.29 21.80 1.42
C ARG A 148 4.94 21.49 2.08
N ILE A 149 4.71 20.21 2.41
CA ILE A 149 3.53 19.82 3.18
C ILE A 149 3.84 19.78 4.67
N LEU A 150 2.84 20.10 5.49
CA LEU A 150 2.91 20.06 6.94
C LEU A 150 1.77 19.19 7.46
N LEU A 151 1.98 18.47 8.56
CA LEU A 151 0.90 17.76 9.22
C LEU A 151 -0.13 18.75 9.72
N GLN A 152 -1.38 18.57 9.30
CA GLN A 152 -2.52 19.34 9.77
C GLN A 152 -3.19 18.62 10.94
N ASP A 153 -3.51 17.33 10.74
CA ASP A 153 -4.20 16.52 11.73
C ASP A 153 -3.98 15.03 11.49
N MET A 154 -4.17 14.22 12.55
CA MET A 154 -4.29 12.77 12.48
C MET A 154 -5.79 12.41 12.51
N GLU A 155 -6.27 11.68 11.48
CA GLU A 155 -7.69 11.29 11.38
C GLU A 155 -7.97 9.91 12.00
N ASN A 156 -7.04 8.98 11.86
CA ASN A 156 -7.17 7.63 12.42
C ASN A 156 -5.79 7.01 12.65
N ALA A 157 -5.71 6.17 13.68
CA ALA A 157 -4.58 5.30 13.95
C ALA A 157 -5.07 3.92 14.33
N GLU A 158 -4.51 2.90 13.71
CA GLU A 158 -4.81 1.50 13.99
C GLU A 158 -3.50 0.74 14.14
N LYS A 159 -3.46 -0.22 15.05
CA LYS A 159 -2.33 -1.12 15.26
C LYS A 159 -2.70 -2.53 14.84
N LYS A 160 -1.80 -3.19 14.11
CA LYS A 160 -1.94 -4.58 13.70
C LYS A 160 -1.96 -5.48 14.94
N VAL A 161 -2.95 -6.36 14.99
CA VAL A 161 -3.03 -7.43 15.99
C VAL A 161 -2.21 -8.62 15.51
N LEU A 162 -1.41 -9.17 16.39
CA LEU A 162 -0.70 -10.43 16.18
C LEU A 162 -1.32 -11.45 17.12
N PHE A 163 -1.78 -12.57 16.57
CA PHE A 163 -2.29 -13.69 17.35
C PHE A 163 -1.21 -14.77 17.43
N GLU A 164 -0.96 -15.28 18.62
CA GLU A 164 -0.23 -16.54 18.81
C GLU A 164 -1.13 -17.71 18.42
N GLU A 165 -0.52 -18.87 18.14
CA GLU A 165 -1.24 -20.12 17.83
C GLU A 165 -2.25 -20.51 18.92
N ASN A 166 -2.07 -20.03 20.15
CA ASN A 166 -2.96 -20.25 21.29
C ASN A 166 -4.11 -19.21 21.41
N GLY A 167 -4.24 -18.30 20.44
CA GLY A 167 -5.26 -17.25 20.43
C GLY A 167 -5.01 -16.07 21.37
N LYS A 168 -3.85 -15.99 22.04
CA LYS A 168 -3.47 -14.83 22.83
C LYS A 168 -2.97 -13.71 21.92
N GLU A 169 -3.43 -12.49 22.19
CA GLU A 169 -2.81 -11.30 21.62
C GLU A 169 -1.36 -11.21 22.05
N THR A 170 -0.45 -11.31 21.09
CA THR A 170 0.95 -11.00 21.35
C THR A 170 1.22 -9.56 21.02
N ILE A 171 1.48 -8.78 22.03
CA ILE A 171 2.12 -7.47 21.88
C ILE A 171 3.62 -7.76 21.80
N TYR A 172 4.13 -8.08 20.61
CA TYR A 172 5.58 -8.18 20.42
C TYR A 172 6.20 -6.80 20.62
N GLY A 173 6.75 -6.61 21.82
CA GLY A 173 7.56 -5.47 22.18
C GLY A 173 6.94 -4.10 21.87
N ASN A 174 7.76 -3.10 21.97
CA ASN A 174 7.37 -1.71 21.69
C ASN A 174 7.40 -1.37 20.18
N ILE A 175 7.69 -2.37 19.33
CA ILE A 175 7.63 -2.25 17.86
C ILE A 175 6.28 -2.79 17.39
N GLY A 176 5.53 -1.96 16.68
CA GLY A 176 4.23 -2.34 16.10
C GLY A 176 4.08 -1.91 14.66
N THR A 177 3.23 -2.60 13.92
CA THR A 177 2.77 -2.16 12.61
C THR A 177 1.53 -1.29 12.79
N TYR A 178 1.59 -0.07 12.29
CA TYR A 178 0.53 0.92 12.39
C TYR A 178 0.00 1.27 11.02
N ARG A 179 -1.33 1.39 10.90
CA ARG A 179 -2.02 1.97 9.75
C ARG A 179 -2.60 3.31 10.18
N LEU A 180 -2.20 4.36 9.48
CA LEU A 180 -2.46 5.74 9.88
C LEU A 180 -3.16 6.51 8.76
N ARG A 181 -4.19 7.28 9.11
CA ARG A 181 -4.79 8.28 8.24
C ARG A 181 -4.48 9.67 8.78
N PHE A 182 -4.05 10.57 7.92
CA PHE A 182 -3.68 11.91 8.30
C PHE A 182 -3.97 12.92 7.20
N ARG A 183 -4.11 14.17 7.62
CA ARG A 183 -4.35 15.30 6.75
C ARG A 183 -3.17 16.26 6.76
N THR A 184 -2.91 16.88 5.62
CA THR A 184 -1.80 17.83 5.46
C THR A 184 -2.26 19.19 4.96
N HIS A 185 -1.51 20.24 5.34
CA HIS A 185 -1.57 21.57 4.77
C HIS A 185 -0.38 21.73 3.78
N PRO A 186 -0.52 22.51 2.66
CA PRO A 186 -1.71 23.21 2.18
C PRO A 186 -2.75 22.29 1.54
N ALA A 187 -3.97 22.81 1.35
CA ALA A 187 -5.07 22.22 0.56
C ALA A 187 -5.64 20.88 1.06
N GLY A 188 -5.40 20.48 2.32
CA GLY A 188 -6.11 19.38 2.96
C GLY A 188 -5.88 18.02 2.30
N GLY A 189 -4.64 17.70 1.92
CA GLY A 189 -4.30 16.37 1.40
C GLY A 189 -4.58 15.29 2.43
N LYS A 190 -5.43 14.30 2.11
CA LYS A 190 -5.68 13.13 2.96
C LYS A 190 -4.82 11.95 2.51
N PHE A 191 -4.14 11.33 3.45
CA PHE A 191 -3.23 10.23 3.17
C PHE A 191 -3.45 9.04 4.10
N GLN A 192 -3.08 7.86 3.62
CA GLN A 192 -3.01 6.66 4.43
C GLN A 192 -1.68 5.95 4.19
N THR A 193 -1.08 5.44 5.26
CA THR A 193 0.12 4.63 5.19
C THR A 193 0.10 3.52 6.22
N THR A 194 0.84 2.45 5.93
CA THR A 194 1.13 1.38 6.89
C THR A 194 2.64 1.31 7.05
N LEU A 195 3.10 1.27 8.31
CA LEU A 195 4.53 1.30 8.64
C LEU A 195 4.80 0.59 9.96
N ARG A 196 6.07 0.28 10.22
CA ARG A 196 6.54 -0.20 11.52
C ARG A 196 7.12 0.96 12.32
N PHE A 197 6.71 1.06 13.58
CA PHE A 197 7.13 2.11 14.50
C PHE A 197 7.57 1.51 15.83
N ASN A 198 8.73 1.96 16.29
CA ASN A 198 9.24 1.66 17.61
C ASN A 198 8.84 2.77 18.59
N ARG A 199 7.97 2.46 19.54
CA ARG A 199 7.45 3.46 20.50
C ARG A 199 8.50 3.93 21.51
N ASP A 200 9.43 3.07 21.90
CA ASP A 200 10.48 3.45 22.88
C ASP A 200 11.49 4.39 22.25
N LEU A 201 11.98 4.01 21.08
CA LEU A 201 12.96 4.81 20.35
C LEU A 201 12.32 5.98 19.60
N LYS A 202 10.98 6.04 19.54
CA LYS A 202 10.23 7.05 18.77
C LYS A 202 10.65 7.11 17.29
N THR A 203 10.98 5.96 16.69
CA THR A 203 11.53 5.89 15.33
C THR A 203 10.68 5.04 14.41
N ILE A 204 10.57 5.48 13.15
CA ILE A 204 10.02 4.68 12.05
C ILE A 204 11.10 3.70 11.59
N GLU A 205 10.76 2.40 11.56
CA GLU A 205 11.68 1.35 11.10
C GLU A 205 11.52 1.03 9.62
N ASN A 206 10.29 1.15 9.11
CA ASN A 206 10.00 0.83 7.72
C ASN A 206 8.90 1.77 7.20
N LEU A 207 9.26 2.63 6.25
CA LEU A 207 8.33 3.49 5.51
C LEU A 207 8.81 3.63 4.06
N PHE A 208 8.02 3.14 3.13
CA PHE A 208 8.27 3.34 1.72
C PHE A 208 7.34 4.42 1.17
N VAL A 209 7.85 5.64 1.01
CA VAL A 209 7.07 6.82 0.62
C VAL A 209 6.21 6.60 -0.64
N PRO A 210 6.68 5.91 -1.70
CA PRO A 210 5.85 5.61 -2.87
C PRO A 210 4.58 4.82 -2.58
N ASP A 211 4.52 4.01 -1.50
CA ASP A 211 3.34 3.22 -1.14
C ASP A 211 2.27 4.03 -0.39
N ILE A 212 2.61 5.22 0.11
CA ILE A 212 1.63 6.08 0.79
C ILE A 212 0.48 6.38 -0.18
N SER A 213 -0.74 6.03 0.22
CA SER A 213 -1.95 6.27 -0.55
C SER A 213 -2.46 7.69 -0.35
N ARG A 214 -2.87 8.34 -1.44
CA ARG A 214 -3.67 9.57 -1.41
C ARG A 214 -5.15 9.20 -1.43
N LEU A 215 -5.92 9.63 -0.42
CA LEU A 215 -7.33 9.27 -0.25
C LEU A 215 -8.30 10.27 -0.87
N ASN A 216 -7.87 11.49 -1.15
CA ASN A 216 -8.71 12.47 -1.80
C ASN A 216 -8.13 12.94 -3.15
N SER A 217 -9.02 13.37 -4.03
CA SER A 217 -8.61 13.88 -5.35
C SER A 217 -7.66 15.07 -5.19
N TYR A 218 -6.59 15.08 -5.97
CA TYR A 218 -5.67 16.22 -6.04
C TYR A 218 -6.08 17.25 -7.09
N LYS A 219 -7.21 17.04 -7.80
CA LYS A 219 -7.75 17.98 -8.80
C LYS A 219 -6.62 18.54 -9.68
N ASN A 220 -6.50 19.87 -9.72
CA ASN A 220 -5.47 20.58 -10.48
C ASN A 220 -4.22 20.93 -9.66
N SER A 221 -4.15 20.54 -8.39
CA SER A 221 -3.09 20.97 -7.46
C SER A 221 -1.69 20.49 -7.84
N SER A 222 -1.58 19.41 -8.62
CA SER A 222 -0.30 18.76 -8.98
C SER A 222 0.06 18.81 -10.46
N GLN A 223 -0.51 19.74 -11.22
CA GLN A 223 -0.30 19.85 -12.68
C GLN A 223 1.14 20.19 -13.08
N CYS A 224 1.91 20.79 -12.17
CA CYS A 224 3.30 21.18 -12.42
C CYS A 224 4.29 20.00 -12.46
N VAL A 225 3.86 18.78 -12.18
CA VAL A 225 4.70 17.58 -12.23
C VAL A 225 4.01 16.46 -13.02
N ASN A 226 4.81 15.65 -13.74
CA ASN A 226 4.30 14.49 -14.49
C ASN A 226 4.54 13.15 -13.79
N ASN A 227 5.40 13.11 -12.77
CA ASN A 227 5.69 11.88 -12.02
C ASN A 227 4.46 11.43 -11.22
N LYS A 228 4.02 10.18 -11.41
CA LYS A 228 2.81 9.62 -10.78
C LYS A 228 2.89 9.60 -9.24
N ILE A 229 4.08 9.34 -8.68
CA ILE A 229 4.27 9.30 -7.23
C ILE A 229 4.29 10.71 -6.66
N ALA A 230 5.05 11.63 -7.29
CA ALA A 230 5.12 13.01 -6.86
C ALA A 230 3.75 13.72 -6.90
N LYS A 231 2.90 13.39 -7.87
CA LYS A 231 1.52 13.94 -7.95
C LYS A 231 0.71 13.72 -6.70
N LYS A 232 0.93 12.62 -5.97
CA LYS A 232 0.22 12.33 -4.71
C LYS A 232 0.45 13.43 -3.66
N PHE A 233 1.68 13.96 -3.59
CA PHE A 233 2.14 14.86 -2.54
C PHE A 233 2.28 16.31 -2.99
N CYS A 234 2.22 16.56 -4.29
CA CYS A 234 2.52 17.86 -4.86
C CYS A 234 1.32 18.82 -4.76
N PHE A 235 1.61 20.00 -4.23
CA PHE A 235 0.79 21.20 -4.35
C PHE A 235 1.63 22.25 -5.05
N CYS A 236 1.30 22.52 -6.32
CA CYS A 236 2.09 23.45 -7.13
C CYS A 236 2.16 24.83 -6.49
N TYR A 237 3.32 25.50 -6.61
CA TYR A 237 3.40 26.91 -6.28
C TYR A 237 2.46 27.73 -7.17
N PRO A 238 1.82 28.78 -6.65
CA PRO A 238 1.09 29.73 -7.47
C PRO A 238 2.01 30.35 -8.52
N LYS A 239 1.47 30.65 -9.71
CA LYS A 239 2.24 31.31 -10.78
C LYS A 239 2.78 32.65 -10.27
N GLY A 240 4.09 32.90 -10.45
CA GLY A 240 4.76 34.14 -10.06
C GLY A 240 5.43 34.13 -8.65
N THR A 241 5.41 33.04 -7.90
CA THR A 241 5.95 32.95 -6.53
C THR A 241 7.35 32.29 -6.42
N LEU A 242 8.18 32.42 -7.45
CA LEU A 242 9.54 31.84 -7.49
C LEU A 242 10.42 32.17 -6.24
N ASN A 243 10.18 33.29 -5.55
CA ASN A 243 10.92 33.65 -4.34
C ASN A 243 10.43 32.96 -3.06
N ALA A 244 9.20 32.46 -3.01
CA ALA A 244 8.65 31.71 -1.84
C ALA A 244 9.31 30.32 -1.70
N PHE A 245 9.79 29.76 -2.79
CA PHE A 245 10.48 28.47 -2.87
C PHE A 245 11.70 28.37 -1.94
N MET A 246 12.55 29.40 -1.90
CA MET A 246 13.81 29.35 -1.14
C MET A 246 13.61 29.42 0.38
N VAL A 247 12.51 29.98 0.84
CA VAL A 247 12.21 30.16 2.28
C VAL A 247 11.53 28.91 2.85
N ASP A 248 10.62 28.31 2.08
CA ASP A 248 9.75 27.18 2.51
C ASP A 248 10.56 25.91 2.84
N TRP A 249 11.59 25.60 2.04
CA TRP A 249 12.40 24.38 2.18
C TRP A 249 13.68 24.55 3.01
N LYS A 250 14.18 25.79 3.20
CA LYS A 250 15.40 26.06 4.01
C LYS A 250 15.24 25.66 5.49
N ASN A 251 14.04 25.68 6.00
CA ASN A 251 13.72 25.39 7.40
C ASN A 251 13.33 23.91 7.65
N MET A 252 13.62 23.00 6.70
CA MET A 252 13.42 21.56 6.89
C MET A 252 14.57 20.97 7.72
N LYS A 253 14.84 21.57 8.90
CA LYS A 253 15.62 20.87 9.92
C LYS A 253 14.68 19.90 10.65
N LEU A 254 15.15 18.68 10.90
CA LEU A 254 14.64 17.86 12.00
C LEU A 254 14.95 18.65 13.28
N THR A 255 14.16 19.68 13.55
CA THR A 255 14.26 20.37 14.81
C THR A 255 13.95 19.34 15.87
N THR A 256 15.04 18.79 16.43
CA THR A 256 15.08 18.17 17.75
C THR A 256 13.96 17.15 18.03
N LEU A 257 14.07 15.98 17.40
CA LEU A 257 13.45 14.76 17.94
C LEU A 257 14.27 14.19 19.12
N HIS A 258 15.20 14.99 19.67
CA HIS A 258 16.05 14.63 20.82
C HIS A 258 15.82 15.54 22.04
N ALA A 259 14.64 16.09 22.18
CA ALA A 259 14.30 16.77 23.44
C ALA A 259 12.80 16.67 23.67
N PHE A 260 12.39 15.57 24.31
CA PHE A 260 11.42 15.53 25.44
C PHE A 260 11.34 14.08 25.91
#